data_1f277ed4a719f1d56f7432c66b7e1dd0
#
_entry.id   1f277ed4a719f1d56f7432c66b7e1dd0
#
_cell.length_a   1.000
_cell.length_b   1.000
_cell.length_c   1.000
_cell.angle_alpha   90.00
_cell.angle_beta   90.00
_cell.angle_gamma   90.00
#
_symmetry.space_group_name_H-M   'P 1'
#
loop_
_entity.id
_entity.type
_entity.pdbx_description
1 polymer ?
#
loop_
_entity_poly.entity_id
_entity_poly.type
_entity_poly.pdbx_seq_one_letter_code
_entity_poly.pdbx_strand_id
1 'polypeptide(L)'
;MRYLMLILAFASLGGCMNPSDLADGTDYYLRDSGFLDHSQTRRTSNWRLQQDSFIYIAQGPFVPPGHPYARPNVVAEEAFKGFVQYFPLVRRAKSPLGLEGAMQEARAAGANYLLYTRFARGEDNVGTYEEYEDTDNAVGRDRSVIQVMLIETDNRYLVDSATIRSRGGFLTFYDTSPEDLIGRPLEDYARSLLGVKTREEYQ
;
A
#
# COMPACT_ATOMS: atom_id res chain seq x y z
N MET A 1 39.25 36.74 -19.07
CA MET A 1 39.04 37.05 -17.65
C MET A 1 37.55 37.19 -17.25
N ARG A 2 36.67 37.78 -18.09
CA ARG A 2 35.23 37.94 -17.76
C ARG A 2 34.46 36.63 -17.54
N TYR A 3 34.77 35.60 -18.31
CA TYR A 3 34.10 34.27 -18.18
C TYR A 3 34.59 33.44 -16.98
N LEU A 4 35.82 33.67 -16.53
CA LEU A 4 36.35 33.00 -15.36
C LEU A 4 35.66 33.45 -14.05
N MET A 5 35.32 34.74 -13.96
CA MET A 5 34.57 35.29 -12.84
C MET A 5 33.13 34.80 -12.79
N LEU A 6 32.48 34.58 -13.96
CA LEU A 6 31.15 34.01 -14.03
C LEU A 6 31.12 32.54 -13.56
N ILE A 7 32.11 31.75 -13.91
CA ILE A 7 32.23 30.36 -13.46
C ILE A 7 32.47 30.26 -11.95
N LEU A 8 33.30 31.16 -11.40
CA LEU A 8 33.53 31.22 -9.94
C LEU A 8 32.28 31.68 -9.17
N ALA A 9 31.46 32.55 -9.71
CA ALA A 9 30.22 33.00 -9.10
C ALA A 9 29.15 31.89 -9.11
N PHE A 10 29.12 31.04 -10.13
CA PHE A 10 28.22 29.88 -10.15
C PHE A 10 28.67 28.75 -9.20
N ALA A 11 29.97 28.59 -8.99
CA ALA A 11 30.52 27.58 -8.07
C ALA A 11 30.27 27.94 -6.58
N SER A 12 30.08 29.23 -6.27
CA SER A 12 29.80 29.68 -4.89
C SER A 12 28.32 29.58 -4.49
N LEU A 13 27.42 29.34 -5.44
CA LEU A 13 25.99 29.10 -5.15
C LEU A 13 25.67 27.63 -4.80
N GLY A 14 26.65 26.71 -4.93
CA GLY A 14 26.56 25.32 -4.53
C GLY A 14 26.73 25.06 -3.03
N GLY A 15 26.52 26.08 -2.18
CA GLY A 15 26.68 25.99 -0.74
C GLY A 15 25.66 25.11 -0.07
N CYS A 16 26.12 24.01 0.52
CA CYS A 16 25.44 23.22 1.56
C CYS A 16 24.17 22.44 1.16
N MET A 17 24.01 22.02 -0.07
CA MET A 17 23.05 20.95 -0.37
C MET A 17 23.77 19.60 -0.20
N ASN A 18 23.31 18.82 0.76
CA ASN A 18 23.75 17.42 0.85
C ASN A 18 23.31 16.68 -0.42
N PRO A 19 24.15 15.81 -0.98
CA PRO A 19 23.74 14.98 -2.13
C PRO A 19 22.49 14.14 -1.85
N SER A 20 22.23 13.77 -0.59
CA SER A 20 21.00 13.12 -0.13
C SER A 20 19.77 14.01 -0.34
N ASP A 21 19.83 15.29 0.02
CA ASP A 21 18.69 16.23 -0.09
C ASP A 21 18.32 16.48 -1.55
N LEU A 22 19.30 16.43 -2.45
CA LEU A 22 19.07 16.53 -3.89
C LEU A 22 18.43 15.27 -4.45
N ALA A 23 18.86 14.10 -3.98
CA ALA A 23 18.28 12.81 -4.36
C ALA A 23 16.83 12.69 -3.87
N ASP A 24 16.56 13.05 -2.61
CA ASP A 24 15.24 13.00 -1.98
C ASP A 24 14.29 14.00 -2.65
N GLY A 25 14.75 15.21 -2.93
CA GLY A 25 13.97 16.21 -3.67
C GLY A 25 13.62 15.76 -5.08
N THR A 26 14.55 15.10 -5.78
CA THR A 26 14.32 14.58 -7.14
C THR A 26 13.33 13.41 -7.09
N ASP A 27 13.46 12.50 -6.13
CA ASP A 27 12.56 11.37 -5.94
C ASP A 27 11.13 11.85 -5.62
N TYR A 28 10.99 12.86 -4.76
CA TYR A 28 9.71 13.49 -4.45
C TYR A 28 9.03 14.07 -5.71
N TYR A 29 9.77 14.88 -6.50
CA TYR A 29 9.21 15.45 -7.73
C TYR A 29 8.87 14.41 -8.78
N LEU A 30 9.65 13.34 -8.89
CA LEU A 30 9.37 12.24 -9.82
C LEU A 30 8.15 11.42 -9.39
N ARG A 31 7.92 11.23 -8.09
CA ARG A 31 6.71 10.57 -7.57
C ARG A 31 5.47 11.44 -7.76
N ASP A 32 5.55 12.71 -7.41
CA ASP A 32 4.43 13.64 -7.52
C ASP A 32 4.01 13.87 -8.99
N SER A 33 4.99 13.92 -9.89
CA SER A 33 4.75 14.02 -11.34
C SER A 33 4.22 12.72 -11.98
N GLY A 34 4.19 11.61 -11.24
CA GLY A 34 3.72 10.30 -11.71
C GLY A 34 4.76 9.50 -12.50
N PHE A 35 6.03 9.87 -12.44
CA PHE A 35 7.10 9.08 -13.05
C PHE A 35 7.50 7.86 -12.22
N LEU A 36 7.33 7.91 -10.90
CA LEU A 36 7.62 6.81 -9.98
C LEU A 36 6.34 6.33 -9.29
N ASP A 37 6.40 5.12 -8.76
CA ASP A 37 5.32 4.54 -7.97
C ASP A 37 5.01 5.42 -6.75
N HIS A 38 3.74 5.62 -6.50
CA HIS A 38 3.26 6.41 -5.37
C HIS A 38 2.20 5.64 -4.60
N SER A 39 2.34 5.61 -3.28
CA SER A 39 1.31 5.07 -2.41
C SER A 39 0.95 6.05 -1.30
N GLN A 40 -0.31 6.10 -0.94
CA GLN A 40 -0.81 6.89 0.17
C GLN A 40 -1.69 6.03 1.07
N THR A 41 -1.32 5.92 2.34
CA THR A 41 -2.12 5.24 3.36
C THR A 41 -2.75 6.26 4.29
N ARG A 42 -4.09 6.27 4.35
CA ARG A 42 -4.85 7.12 5.27
C ARG A 42 -5.54 6.26 6.31
N ARG A 43 -5.05 6.32 7.54
CA ARG A 43 -5.63 5.63 8.70
C ARG A 43 -6.66 6.51 9.41
N THR A 44 -7.65 5.89 10.03
CA THR A 44 -8.68 6.59 10.83
C THR A 44 -8.32 6.68 12.30
N SER A 45 -7.40 5.84 12.79
CA SER A 45 -6.96 5.85 14.17
C SER A 45 -5.43 5.75 14.29
N ASN A 46 -4.92 6.10 15.47
CA ASN A 46 -3.51 5.90 15.84
C ASN A 46 -3.33 4.62 16.69
N TRP A 47 -4.21 3.65 16.52
CA TRP A 47 -4.15 2.41 17.26
C TRP A 47 -2.83 1.67 17.00
N ARG A 48 -2.27 1.11 18.07
CA ARG A 48 -1.03 0.32 17.99
C ARG A 48 -1.30 -1.08 18.52
N LEU A 49 -0.75 -2.05 17.83
CA LEU A 49 -0.78 -3.45 18.22
C LEU A 49 0.50 -3.82 18.98
N GLN A 50 0.39 -4.81 19.83
CA GLN A 50 1.56 -5.49 20.39
C GLN A 50 2.13 -6.45 19.34
N GLN A 51 3.44 -6.65 19.36
CA GLN A 51 4.11 -7.49 18.37
C GLN A 51 3.65 -8.96 18.43
N ASP A 52 3.25 -9.44 19.58
CA ASP A 52 2.72 -10.78 19.82
C ASP A 52 1.23 -10.94 19.50
N SER A 53 0.59 -9.89 18.97
CA SER A 53 -0.82 -9.96 18.54
C SER A 53 -0.98 -10.98 17.43
N PHE A 54 -1.97 -11.88 17.60
CA PHE A 54 -2.33 -12.83 16.56
C PHE A 54 -3.34 -12.21 15.58
N ILE A 55 -2.94 -12.09 14.32
CA ILE A 55 -3.72 -11.46 13.26
C ILE A 55 -4.16 -12.50 12.24
N TYR A 56 -5.46 -12.56 11.98
CA TYR A 56 -6.04 -13.33 10.90
C TYR A 56 -6.37 -12.41 9.73
N ILE A 57 -5.86 -12.71 8.54
CA ILE A 57 -6.04 -11.88 7.34
C ILE A 57 -7.05 -12.52 6.41
N ALA A 58 -8.03 -11.75 5.97
CA ALA A 58 -9.01 -12.17 4.98
C ALA A 58 -9.30 -11.05 3.98
N GLN A 59 -9.69 -11.45 2.78
CA GLN A 59 -10.11 -10.56 1.71
C GLN A 59 -11.59 -10.80 1.39
N GLY A 60 -12.34 -9.71 1.17
CA GLY A 60 -13.69 -9.77 0.65
C GLY A 60 -13.74 -10.34 -0.77
N PRO A 61 -14.84 -11.03 -1.15
CA PRO A 61 -15.01 -11.49 -2.51
C PRO A 61 -14.94 -10.33 -3.50
N PHE A 62 -14.07 -10.47 -4.47
CA PHE A 62 -13.93 -9.54 -5.57
C PHE A 62 -13.61 -10.34 -6.82
N VAL A 63 -14.43 -10.21 -7.83
CA VAL A 63 -14.20 -10.77 -9.16
C VAL A 63 -14.20 -9.58 -10.12
N PRO A 64 -13.05 -9.23 -10.70
CA PRO A 64 -13.01 -8.19 -11.73
C PRO A 64 -13.88 -8.64 -12.92
N PRO A 65 -14.73 -7.77 -13.44
CA PRO A 65 -15.44 -8.04 -14.69
C PRO A 65 -14.44 -8.32 -15.81
N GLY A 66 -14.70 -9.33 -16.62
CA GLY A 66 -13.87 -9.65 -17.79
C GLY A 66 -12.58 -10.48 -17.52
N HIS A 67 -12.19 -10.67 -16.26
CA HIS A 67 -10.94 -11.35 -15.92
C HIS A 67 -11.12 -12.69 -15.19
N PRO A 68 -11.42 -13.79 -15.90
CA PRO A 68 -11.59 -15.10 -15.27
C PRO A 68 -10.31 -15.66 -14.63
N TYR A 69 -9.14 -15.11 -14.96
CA TYR A 69 -7.83 -15.54 -14.46
C TYR A 69 -7.27 -14.65 -13.33
N ALA A 70 -8.03 -13.63 -12.89
CA ALA A 70 -7.61 -12.81 -11.78
C ALA A 70 -7.39 -13.65 -10.52
N ARG A 71 -6.32 -13.36 -9.80
CA ARG A 71 -6.02 -14.01 -8.51
C ARG A 71 -7.03 -13.51 -7.47
N PRO A 72 -7.99 -14.34 -7.04
CA PRO A 72 -9.13 -13.86 -6.26
C PRO A 72 -8.75 -13.42 -4.83
N ASN A 73 -7.58 -13.79 -4.34
CA ASN A 73 -7.14 -13.56 -2.96
C ASN A 73 -5.82 -12.77 -2.86
N VAL A 74 -5.49 -12.03 -3.91
CA VAL A 74 -4.18 -11.36 -4.04
C VAL A 74 -3.90 -10.36 -2.91
N VAL A 75 -4.90 -9.61 -2.46
CA VAL A 75 -4.71 -8.61 -1.39
C VAL A 75 -4.38 -9.29 -0.06
N ALA A 76 -5.08 -10.38 0.28
CA ALA A 76 -4.78 -11.14 1.49
C ALA A 76 -3.41 -11.83 1.40
N GLU A 77 -2.97 -12.23 0.21
CA GLU A 77 -1.64 -12.82 0.00
C GLU A 77 -0.54 -11.78 0.20
N GLU A 78 -0.67 -10.62 -0.40
CA GLU A 78 0.31 -9.54 -0.26
C GLU A 78 0.30 -8.96 1.17
N ALA A 79 -0.87 -8.80 1.79
CA ALA A 79 -0.97 -8.43 3.20
C ALA A 79 -0.25 -9.44 4.10
N PHE A 80 -0.43 -10.73 3.86
CA PHE A 80 0.25 -11.76 4.63
C PHE A 80 1.77 -11.65 4.53
N LYS A 81 2.32 -11.45 3.32
CA LYS A 81 3.77 -11.27 3.11
C LYS A 81 4.33 -10.07 3.88
N GLY A 82 3.60 -8.96 3.88
CA GLY A 82 4.00 -7.75 4.62
C GLY A 82 3.89 -7.92 6.13
N PHE A 83 2.79 -8.49 6.61
CA PHE A 83 2.52 -8.62 8.05
C PHE A 83 3.43 -9.62 8.77
N VAL A 84 3.79 -10.75 8.15
CA VAL A 84 4.69 -11.74 8.77
C VAL A 84 6.09 -11.21 9.07
N GLN A 85 6.48 -10.09 8.47
CA GLN A 85 7.76 -9.44 8.75
C GLN A 85 7.78 -8.75 10.12
N TYR A 86 6.61 -8.36 10.63
CA TYR A 86 6.47 -7.56 11.85
C TYR A 86 5.73 -8.30 12.97
N PHE A 87 4.83 -9.21 12.62
CA PHE A 87 4.02 -9.97 13.54
C PHE A 87 4.31 -11.47 13.38
N PRO A 88 4.80 -12.17 14.41
CA PRO A 88 5.14 -13.58 14.31
C PRO A 88 3.90 -14.48 14.21
N LEU A 89 2.75 -13.99 14.69
CA LEU A 89 1.50 -14.75 14.71
C LEU A 89 0.54 -14.20 13.67
N VAL A 90 0.69 -14.66 12.42
CA VAL A 90 -0.19 -14.26 11.32
C VAL A 90 -0.69 -15.51 10.61
N ARG A 91 -1.97 -15.53 10.31
CA ARG A 91 -2.60 -16.51 9.42
C ARG A 91 -3.46 -15.80 8.39
N ARG A 92 -3.75 -16.46 7.27
CA ARG A 92 -4.65 -15.93 6.28
C ARG A 92 -5.69 -16.95 5.82
N ALA A 93 -6.82 -16.44 5.37
CA ALA A 93 -7.84 -17.22 4.68
C ALA A 93 -7.27 -17.81 3.37
N LYS A 94 -7.67 -19.03 3.03
CA LYS A 94 -7.25 -19.71 1.79
C LYS A 94 -7.94 -19.13 0.55
N SER A 95 -9.13 -18.58 0.74
CA SER A 95 -9.97 -18.02 -0.31
C SER A 95 -10.68 -16.77 0.20
N PRO A 96 -11.19 -15.89 -0.69
CA PRO A 96 -11.99 -14.75 -0.30
C PRO A 96 -13.21 -15.16 0.51
N LEU A 97 -13.52 -14.37 1.54
CA LEU A 97 -14.63 -14.62 2.48
C LEU A 97 -15.43 -13.34 2.69
N GLY A 98 -16.74 -13.47 2.84
CA GLY A 98 -17.55 -12.39 3.39
C GLY A 98 -17.10 -12.08 4.83
N LEU A 99 -17.37 -10.85 5.31
CA LEU A 99 -16.93 -10.39 6.63
C LEU A 99 -17.30 -11.33 7.77
N GLU A 100 -18.54 -11.86 7.77
CA GLU A 100 -19.00 -12.78 8.81
C GLU A 100 -18.25 -14.13 8.78
N GLY A 101 -18.01 -14.68 7.59
CA GLY A 101 -17.22 -15.90 7.44
C GLY A 101 -15.76 -15.70 7.87
N ALA A 102 -15.18 -14.57 7.49
CA ALA A 102 -13.83 -14.20 7.90
C ALA A 102 -13.72 -14.04 9.43
N MET A 103 -14.73 -13.44 10.06
CA MET A 103 -14.80 -13.31 11.53
C MET A 103 -14.94 -14.66 12.23
N GLN A 104 -15.73 -15.57 11.68
CA GLN A 104 -15.86 -16.93 12.22
C GLN A 104 -14.54 -17.71 12.12
N GLU A 105 -13.86 -17.65 10.97
CA GLU A 105 -12.55 -18.29 10.81
C GLU A 105 -11.49 -17.68 11.72
N ALA A 106 -11.45 -16.37 11.87
CA ALA A 106 -10.52 -15.67 12.75
C ALA A 106 -10.70 -16.12 14.21
N ARG A 107 -11.95 -16.18 14.68
CA ARG A 107 -12.28 -16.69 16.04
C ARG A 107 -11.92 -18.15 16.20
N ALA A 108 -12.25 -18.98 15.23
CA ALA A 108 -11.92 -20.41 15.27
C ALA A 108 -10.40 -20.64 15.29
N ALA A 109 -9.63 -19.74 14.68
CA ALA A 109 -8.18 -19.75 14.73
C ALA A 109 -7.62 -19.25 16.08
N GLY A 110 -8.41 -18.60 16.92
CA GLY A 110 -7.98 -17.95 18.17
C GLY A 110 -7.24 -16.63 17.93
N ALA A 111 -7.49 -15.97 16.80
CA ALA A 111 -6.85 -14.69 16.49
C ALA A 111 -7.41 -13.56 17.35
N ASN A 112 -6.54 -12.64 17.79
CA ASN A 112 -6.96 -11.43 18.51
C ASN A 112 -7.63 -10.43 17.56
N TYR A 113 -7.14 -10.34 16.32
CA TYR A 113 -7.60 -9.38 15.34
C TYR A 113 -7.87 -10.05 13.99
N LEU A 114 -8.93 -9.56 13.34
CA LEU A 114 -9.19 -9.79 11.93
C LEU A 114 -8.74 -8.57 11.14
N LEU A 115 -7.78 -8.74 10.23
CA LEU A 115 -7.48 -7.80 9.17
C LEU A 115 -8.34 -8.15 7.96
N TYR A 116 -9.38 -7.39 7.72
CA TYR A 116 -10.27 -7.59 6.58
C TYR A 116 -10.00 -6.57 5.50
N THR A 117 -9.67 -7.05 4.31
CA THR A 117 -9.32 -6.20 3.17
C THR A 117 -10.37 -6.33 2.07
N ARG A 118 -10.59 -5.26 1.32
CA ARG A 118 -11.43 -5.29 0.12
C ARG A 118 -10.97 -4.22 -0.87
N PHE A 119 -11.18 -4.47 -2.14
CA PHE A 119 -11.11 -3.40 -3.13
C PHE A 119 -12.26 -2.42 -2.90
N ALA A 120 -11.95 -1.12 -2.91
CA ALA A 120 -12.97 -0.09 -2.81
C ALA A 120 -13.72 -0.02 -4.15
N ARG A 121 -15.06 -0.13 -4.07
CA ARG A 121 -15.95 0.23 -5.18
C ARG A 121 -16.40 1.66 -4.89
N GLY A 122 -15.87 2.64 -5.58
CA GLY A 122 -16.34 4.02 -5.52
C GLY A 122 -16.80 4.47 -6.90
N GLU A 123 -17.62 5.53 -6.94
CA GLU A 123 -17.97 6.22 -8.18
C GLU A 123 -16.75 6.85 -8.85
N ASP A 124 -15.68 7.03 -8.12
CA ASP A 124 -14.36 7.33 -8.67
C ASP A 124 -13.83 6.02 -9.27
N ASN A 125 -13.74 5.92 -10.58
CA ASN A 125 -13.14 4.83 -11.34
C ASN A 125 -11.64 4.68 -11.06
N VAL A 126 -11.26 4.73 -9.80
CA VAL A 126 -9.87 4.65 -9.35
C VAL A 126 -9.60 3.22 -8.94
N GLY A 127 -8.97 2.48 -9.82
CA GLY A 127 -8.34 1.22 -9.49
C GLY A 127 -9.27 0.03 -9.36
N THR A 128 -10.25 -0.08 -10.22
CA THR A 128 -10.78 -1.38 -10.60
C THR A 128 -9.90 -1.95 -11.71
N TYR A 129 -9.75 -3.26 -11.77
CA TYR A 129 -9.15 -3.94 -12.92
C TYR A 129 -9.83 -3.60 -14.25
N GLU A 130 -10.98 -2.93 -14.24
CA GLU A 130 -11.70 -2.42 -15.41
C GLU A 130 -10.95 -1.29 -16.13
N GLU A 131 -10.11 -0.52 -15.41
CA GLU A 131 -9.27 0.51 -16.02
C GLU A 131 -8.12 -0.10 -16.83
N TYR A 132 -7.89 -1.39 -16.64
CA TYR A 132 -6.82 -2.15 -17.31
C TYR A 132 -7.17 -2.49 -18.76
N GLU A 133 -8.45 -2.64 -19.12
CA GLU A 133 -8.87 -3.03 -20.47
C GLU A 133 -9.27 -1.86 -21.37
N ASP A 134 -9.69 -0.72 -20.82
CA ASP A 134 -10.37 0.31 -21.61
C ASP A 134 -9.46 1.42 -22.13
N THR A 135 -8.16 1.33 -21.91
CA THR A 135 -7.24 2.36 -22.38
C THR A 135 -6.11 1.78 -23.23
N ASP A 136 -6.40 1.54 -24.49
CA ASP A 136 -5.41 1.36 -25.56
C ASP A 136 -4.36 2.50 -25.65
N ASN A 137 -4.41 3.49 -24.74
CA ASN A 137 -3.55 4.68 -24.75
C ASN A 137 -3.01 5.15 -23.39
N ALA A 138 -3.25 4.45 -22.28
CA ALA A 138 -2.73 4.88 -20.98
C ALA A 138 -1.63 3.93 -20.47
N VAL A 139 -0.50 3.94 -21.15
CA VAL A 139 0.72 3.27 -20.67
C VAL A 139 1.10 3.82 -19.28
N GLY A 140 1.19 2.93 -18.27
CA GLY A 140 1.82 3.24 -16.99
C GLY A 140 0.91 3.92 -15.95
N ARG A 141 -0.37 3.53 -15.82
CA ARG A 141 -1.27 4.08 -14.80
C ARG A 141 -2.05 3.03 -14.04
N ASP A 142 -1.37 2.00 -13.60
CA ASP A 142 -1.99 1.04 -12.68
C ASP A 142 -2.36 1.75 -11.38
N ARG A 143 -3.61 1.64 -10.98
CA ARG A 143 -4.11 2.23 -9.74
C ARG A 143 -4.80 1.19 -8.90
N SER A 144 -4.63 1.26 -7.60
CA SER A 144 -5.30 0.40 -6.64
C SER A 144 -5.86 1.22 -5.49
N VAL A 145 -7.09 0.93 -5.10
CA VAL A 145 -7.68 1.46 -3.86
C VAL A 145 -8.14 0.30 -3.01
N ILE A 146 -7.50 0.12 -1.88
CA ILE A 146 -7.81 -0.94 -0.93
C ILE A 146 -8.36 -0.31 0.34
N GLN A 147 -9.47 -0.82 0.82
CA GLN A 147 -9.96 -0.56 2.16
C GLN A 147 -9.52 -1.69 3.09
N VAL A 148 -8.99 -1.30 4.22
CA VAL A 148 -8.53 -2.20 5.28
C VAL A 148 -9.32 -1.91 6.54
N MET A 149 -9.83 -2.94 7.18
CA MET A 149 -10.49 -2.87 8.48
C MET A 149 -9.77 -3.81 9.45
N LEU A 150 -9.33 -3.26 10.57
CA LEU A 150 -8.77 -4.03 11.67
C LEU A 150 -9.82 -4.16 12.76
N ILE A 151 -10.26 -5.36 13.03
CA ILE A 151 -11.39 -5.65 13.91
C ILE A 151 -10.93 -6.59 15.03
N GLU A 152 -11.18 -6.22 16.28
CA GLU A 152 -10.98 -7.12 17.41
C GLU A 152 -11.99 -8.26 17.37
N THR A 153 -11.51 -9.51 17.47
CA THR A 153 -12.37 -10.67 17.20
C THR A 153 -13.38 -10.94 18.31
N ASP A 154 -13.05 -10.65 19.56
CA ASP A 154 -13.88 -10.97 20.73
C ASP A 154 -15.17 -10.16 20.77
N ASN A 155 -15.04 -8.84 20.65
CA ASN A 155 -16.15 -7.89 20.80
C ASN A 155 -16.62 -7.29 19.47
N ARG A 156 -15.96 -7.64 18.35
CA ARG A 156 -16.21 -7.07 17.00
C ARG A 156 -15.97 -5.57 16.90
N TYR A 157 -15.11 -5.03 17.76
CA TYR A 157 -14.79 -3.62 17.73
C TYR A 157 -13.85 -3.30 16.58
N LEU A 158 -14.22 -2.31 15.76
CA LEU A 158 -13.36 -1.78 14.71
C LEU A 158 -12.31 -0.87 15.34
N VAL A 159 -11.09 -1.38 15.50
CA VAL A 159 -10.00 -0.63 16.16
C VAL A 159 -9.29 0.32 15.23
N ASP A 160 -9.24 0.01 13.94
CA ASP A 160 -8.68 0.88 12.91
C ASP A 160 -9.31 0.59 11.55
N SER A 161 -9.35 1.59 10.71
CA SER A 161 -9.59 1.42 9.28
C SER A 161 -8.64 2.27 8.47
N ALA A 162 -8.23 1.78 7.32
CA ALA A 162 -7.34 2.50 6.42
C ALA A 162 -7.83 2.43 5.00
N THR A 163 -7.59 3.49 4.25
CA THR A 163 -7.68 3.50 2.80
C THR A 163 -6.28 3.63 2.24
N ILE A 164 -5.88 2.64 1.45
CA ILE A 164 -4.59 2.60 0.78
C ILE A 164 -4.85 2.88 -0.69
N ARG A 165 -4.24 3.93 -1.21
CA ARG A 165 -4.28 4.30 -2.63
C ARG A 165 -2.87 4.14 -3.19
N SER A 166 -2.74 3.40 -4.27
CA SER A 166 -1.46 3.18 -4.94
C SER A 166 -1.58 3.46 -6.42
N ARG A 167 -0.50 3.96 -6.99
CA ARG A 167 -0.40 4.25 -8.42
C ARG A 167 0.97 3.79 -8.91
N GLY A 168 1.01 3.00 -9.98
CA GLY A 168 2.23 2.67 -10.70
C GLY A 168 2.80 3.89 -11.44
N GLY A 169 4.13 3.97 -11.52
CA GLY A 169 4.84 5.07 -12.19
C GLY A 169 4.91 4.89 -13.71
N PHE A 170 4.97 6.00 -14.44
CA PHE A 170 5.12 6.01 -15.90
C PHE A 170 6.41 5.33 -16.40
N LEU A 171 7.46 5.29 -15.58
CA LEU A 171 8.73 4.65 -15.93
C LEU A 171 8.72 3.13 -15.74
N THR A 172 7.72 2.57 -15.09
CA THR A 172 7.48 1.14 -15.08
C THR A 172 6.81 0.76 -16.42
N PHE A 173 7.61 0.54 -17.45
CA PHE A 173 7.17 0.20 -18.83
C PHE A 173 6.45 -1.16 -18.94
N TYR A 174 6.31 -1.89 -17.85
CA TYR A 174 5.64 -3.18 -17.74
C TYR A 174 4.63 -3.11 -16.59
N ASP A 175 3.67 -4.01 -16.61
CA ASP A 175 2.67 -4.18 -15.56
C ASP A 175 3.31 -4.09 -14.17
N THR A 176 2.85 -3.14 -13.36
CA THR A 176 3.31 -3.02 -11.98
C THR A 176 2.91 -4.28 -11.22
N SER A 177 3.85 -4.94 -10.59
CA SER A 177 3.57 -6.19 -9.89
C SER A 177 2.58 -5.93 -8.72
N PRO A 178 1.72 -6.91 -8.37
CA PRO A 178 0.88 -6.80 -7.17
C PRO A 178 1.68 -6.53 -5.89
N GLU A 179 2.94 -6.97 -5.86
CA GLU A 179 3.86 -6.74 -4.74
C GLU A 179 4.20 -5.25 -4.60
N ASP A 180 4.49 -4.57 -5.71
CA ASP A 180 4.83 -3.15 -5.69
C ASP A 180 3.60 -2.28 -5.46
N LEU A 181 2.49 -2.60 -6.11
CA LEU A 181 1.27 -1.79 -6.05
C LEU A 181 0.48 -1.99 -4.74
N ILE A 182 0.46 -3.18 -4.20
CA ILE A 182 -0.37 -3.60 -3.06
C ILE A 182 0.49 -3.99 -1.86
N GLY A 183 1.54 -4.78 -2.07
CA GLY A 183 2.32 -5.39 -1.01
C GLY A 183 3.07 -4.38 -0.17
N ARG A 184 3.82 -3.47 -0.79
CA ARG A 184 4.58 -2.43 -0.08
C ARG A 184 3.69 -1.52 0.79
N PRO A 185 2.57 -0.98 0.28
CA PRO A 185 1.67 -0.19 1.12
C PRO A 185 1.06 -0.96 2.29
N LEU A 186 0.77 -2.25 2.11
CA LEU A 186 0.27 -3.11 3.19
C LEU A 186 1.36 -3.44 4.22
N GLU A 187 2.61 -3.58 3.79
CA GLU A 187 3.77 -3.67 4.69
C GLU A 187 3.93 -2.40 5.52
N ASP A 188 3.86 -1.22 4.91
CA ASP A 188 3.94 0.07 5.60
C ASP A 188 2.77 0.24 6.58
N TYR A 189 1.58 -0.22 6.23
CA TYR A 189 0.46 -0.27 7.16
C TYR A 189 0.76 -1.18 8.37
N ALA A 190 1.32 -2.38 8.15
CA ALA A 190 1.73 -3.27 9.24
C ALA A 190 2.76 -2.62 10.18
N ARG A 191 3.77 -1.93 9.62
CA ARG A 191 4.76 -1.15 10.39
C ARG A 191 4.11 -0.07 11.23
N SER A 192 3.17 0.66 10.64
CA SER A 192 2.45 1.74 11.33
C SER A 192 1.63 1.25 12.52
N LEU A 193 1.14 0.01 12.47
CA LEU A 193 0.44 -0.62 13.60
C LEU A 193 1.35 -0.91 14.80
N LEU A 194 2.64 -1.08 14.60
CA LEU A 194 3.64 -1.15 15.68
C LEU A 194 4.12 0.23 16.15
N GLY A 195 3.68 1.30 15.50
CA GLY A 195 4.16 2.66 15.76
C GLY A 195 5.58 2.89 15.27
N VAL A 196 6.08 2.04 14.37
CA VAL A 196 7.33 2.26 13.65
C VAL A 196 7.04 3.22 12.50
N LYS A 197 7.88 4.24 12.32
CA LYS A 197 7.71 5.18 11.22
C LYS A 197 7.70 4.48 9.86
N THR A 198 6.84 4.90 8.99
CA THR A 198 6.81 4.43 7.60
C THR A 198 8.02 4.96 6.83
N ARG A 199 8.30 4.37 5.67
CA ARG A 199 9.43 4.83 4.83
C ARG A 199 9.26 6.28 4.39
N GLU A 200 8.02 6.72 4.18
CA GLU A 200 7.70 8.10 3.80
C GLU A 200 7.97 9.13 4.92
N GLU A 201 7.97 8.71 6.19
CA GLU A 201 8.27 9.60 7.33
C GLU A 201 9.79 9.77 7.58
N TYR A 202 10.63 9.03 6.87
CA TYR A 202 12.10 9.16 6.93
C TYR A 202 12.66 9.97 5.76
N GLN A 203 11.82 10.38 4.81
CA GLN A 203 12.13 11.26 3.68
C GLN A 203 11.58 12.67 3.95
#